data_8a25d0c0dfe1b145b9b131d97382fda4
#
_entry.id   8a25d0c0dfe1b145b9b131d97382fda4
#
_cell.length_a   1.000
_cell.length_b   1.000
_cell.length_c   1.000
_cell.angle_alpha   90.00
_cell.angle_beta   90.00
_cell.angle_gamma   90.00
#
_symmetry.space_group_name_H-M   'P 1'
#
loop_
_entity.id
_entity.type
_entity.pdbx_description
1 polymer ?
#
loop_
_entity_poly.entity_id
_entity_poly.type
_entity_poly.pdbx_seq_one_letter_code
_entity_poly.pdbx_strand_id
1 'polypeptide(L)'
;EQANAGKNVVRLKGGDPLVFGRGGEEIDCLVAAGIDWHVVPGITSALGAASSFGLPLTQRNEAQAVTFITAHKQHGKLDIDWNLMLHEHHTVVIYMGLSLVSDIVDELLHRGKSASTTFTLISKATHQDERMISCALGDISSVLEVEKLESPTLLVMGPKPRAVFLTSSLQLSDALN
;
A
#
# COMPACT_ATOMS: atom_id res chain seq x y z
N GLU A 1 -10.64 6.40 -29.40
CA GLU A 1 -11.32 7.38 -30.26
C GLU A 1 -10.56 8.70 -30.32
N GLN A 2 -10.31 9.40 -29.21
CA GLN A 2 -9.68 10.73 -29.21
C GLN A 2 -8.25 10.71 -29.80
N ALA A 3 -7.44 9.71 -29.45
CA ALA A 3 -6.09 9.56 -30.01
C ALA A 3 -6.14 9.28 -31.52
N ASN A 4 -7.06 8.43 -31.99
CA ASN A 4 -7.27 8.17 -33.42
C ASN A 4 -7.73 9.42 -34.20
N ALA A 5 -8.31 10.39 -33.50
CA ALA A 5 -8.67 11.70 -34.05
C ALA A 5 -7.47 12.69 -34.05
N GLY A 6 -6.25 12.22 -33.75
CA GLY A 6 -5.02 13.02 -33.77
C GLY A 6 -4.84 13.90 -32.52
N LYS A 7 -5.56 13.67 -31.43
CA LYS A 7 -5.44 14.46 -30.21
C LYS A 7 -4.39 13.87 -29.25
N ASN A 8 -3.68 14.75 -28.54
CA ASN A 8 -2.90 14.36 -27.38
C ASN A 8 -3.85 14.05 -26.22
N VAL A 9 -3.82 12.81 -25.74
CA VAL A 9 -4.70 12.33 -24.69
C VAL A 9 -3.89 12.02 -23.43
N VAL A 10 -4.30 12.55 -22.28
CA VAL A 10 -3.70 12.25 -20.98
C VAL A 10 -4.69 11.39 -20.19
N ARG A 11 -4.24 10.19 -19.79
CA ARG A 11 -4.96 9.33 -18.85
C ARG A 11 -4.39 9.55 -17.46
N LEU A 12 -5.07 10.37 -16.65
CA LEU A 12 -4.66 10.67 -15.28
C LEU A 12 -4.98 9.49 -14.35
N LYS A 13 -4.01 9.15 -13.48
CA LYS A 13 -4.10 8.06 -12.51
C LYS A 13 -3.69 8.56 -11.12
N GLY A 14 -4.22 7.93 -10.07
CA GLY A 14 -3.92 8.29 -8.68
C GLY A 14 -2.77 7.48 -8.11
N GLY A 15 -1.54 7.74 -8.54
CA GLY A 15 -0.35 7.03 -8.12
C GLY A 15 0.46 6.53 -9.31
N ASP A 16 1.30 5.52 -9.13
CA ASP A 16 2.04 4.94 -10.25
C ASP A 16 1.10 4.12 -11.15
N PRO A 17 1.08 4.36 -12.48
CA PRO A 17 0.18 3.66 -13.39
C PRO A 17 0.40 2.16 -13.48
N LEU A 18 1.64 1.70 -13.23
CA LEU A 18 2.05 0.31 -13.41
C LEU A 18 2.05 -0.51 -12.11
N VAL A 19 1.78 0.13 -10.96
CA VAL A 19 1.66 -0.56 -9.67
C VAL A 19 0.19 -0.63 -9.25
N PHE A 20 -0.45 -1.77 -9.48
CA PHE A 20 -1.89 -2.02 -9.24
C PHE A 20 -2.83 -0.99 -9.86
N GLY A 21 -2.34 -0.26 -10.85
CA GLY A 21 -3.07 0.80 -11.56
C GLY A 21 -3.67 0.35 -12.90
N ARG A 22 -3.56 -0.92 -13.28
CA ARG A 22 -4.01 -1.49 -14.56
C ARG A 22 -3.38 -0.84 -15.80
N GLY A 23 -2.22 -0.17 -15.63
CA GLY A 23 -1.53 0.51 -16.73
C GLY A 23 -1.09 -0.45 -17.84
N GLY A 24 -0.70 -1.69 -17.50
CA GLY A 24 -0.35 -2.72 -18.48
C GLY A 24 -1.51 -3.02 -19.44
N GLU A 25 -2.71 -3.23 -18.92
CA GLU A 25 -3.92 -3.49 -19.73
C GLU A 25 -4.26 -2.29 -20.64
N GLU A 26 -4.08 -1.06 -20.14
CA GLU A 26 -4.30 0.16 -20.93
C GLU A 26 -3.25 0.27 -22.07
N ILE A 27 -1.99 -0.07 -21.79
CA ILE A 27 -0.91 -0.12 -22.79
C ILE A 27 -1.22 -1.17 -23.85
N ASP A 28 -1.62 -2.38 -23.47
CA ASP A 28 -1.95 -3.45 -24.42
C ASP A 28 -3.04 -3.00 -25.40
N CYS A 29 -4.06 -2.29 -24.91
CA CYS A 29 -5.11 -1.73 -25.76
C CYS A 29 -4.56 -0.68 -26.75
N LEU A 30 -3.64 0.18 -26.33
CA LEU A 30 -3.02 1.20 -27.18
C LEU A 30 -2.12 0.56 -28.24
N VAL A 31 -1.32 -0.43 -27.86
CA VAL A 31 -0.48 -1.21 -28.79
C VAL A 31 -1.33 -1.90 -29.83
N ALA A 32 -2.40 -2.57 -29.44
CA ALA A 32 -3.31 -3.23 -30.36
C ALA A 32 -3.99 -2.26 -31.35
N ALA A 33 -4.17 -1.01 -30.95
CA ALA A 33 -4.73 0.06 -31.77
C ALA A 33 -3.70 0.83 -32.60
N GLY A 34 -2.40 0.50 -32.50
CA GLY A 34 -1.31 1.21 -33.19
C GLY A 34 -1.13 2.67 -32.72
N ILE A 35 -1.46 2.95 -31.46
CA ILE A 35 -1.36 4.30 -30.86
C ILE A 35 -0.06 4.40 -30.08
N ASP A 36 0.72 5.44 -30.36
CA ASP A 36 1.91 5.77 -29.58
C ASP A 36 1.53 6.18 -28.16
N TRP A 37 2.32 5.72 -27.20
CA TRP A 37 2.08 5.99 -25.79
C TRP A 37 3.35 6.27 -25.01
N HIS A 38 3.20 6.96 -23.90
CA HIS A 38 4.27 7.24 -22.95
C HIS A 38 3.73 7.16 -21.53
N VAL A 39 4.48 6.56 -20.60
CA VAL A 39 4.13 6.51 -19.18
C VAL A 39 4.96 7.53 -18.42
N VAL A 40 4.28 8.42 -17.72
CA VAL A 40 4.91 9.27 -16.71
C VAL A 40 4.84 8.52 -15.39
N PRO A 41 5.98 8.21 -14.73
CA PRO A 41 5.99 7.49 -13.47
C PRO A 41 5.30 8.31 -12.36
N GLY A 42 4.69 7.61 -11.43
CA GLY A 42 4.05 8.21 -10.27
C GLY A 42 4.57 7.62 -8.96
N ILE A 43 4.08 8.14 -7.84
CA ILE A 43 4.40 7.61 -6.51
C ILE A 43 3.27 6.66 -6.13
N THR A 44 3.59 5.37 -6.01
CA THR A 44 2.61 4.39 -5.53
C THR A 44 2.25 4.64 -4.07
N SER A 45 1.03 4.29 -3.67
CA SER A 45 0.50 4.56 -2.33
C SER A 45 1.39 4.04 -1.20
N ALA A 46 2.09 2.91 -1.38
CA ALA A 46 3.02 2.40 -0.37
C ALA A 46 4.16 3.37 -0.10
N LEU A 47 4.76 3.96 -1.14
CA LEU A 47 5.84 4.92 -0.97
C LEU A 47 5.34 6.27 -0.42
N GLY A 48 4.17 6.71 -0.87
CA GLY A 48 3.52 7.91 -0.33
C GLY A 48 3.23 7.77 1.16
N ALA A 49 2.62 6.67 1.57
CA ALA A 49 2.32 6.36 2.96
C ALA A 49 3.60 6.24 3.81
N ALA A 50 4.61 5.53 3.31
CA ALA A 50 5.88 5.37 3.99
C ALA A 50 6.56 6.73 4.25
N SER A 51 6.53 7.62 3.26
CA SER A 51 7.10 8.97 3.38
C SER A 51 6.33 9.85 4.34
N SER A 52 4.99 9.83 4.29
CA SER A 52 4.12 10.64 5.13
C SER A 52 4.30 10.34 6.61
N PHE A 53 4.49 9.07 6.96
CA PHE A 53 4.60 8.63 8.34
C PHE A 53 6.02 8.26 8.79
N GLY A 54 7.05 8.49 7.97
CA GLY A 54 8.41 8.09 8.31
C GLY A 54 8.53 6.59 8.58
N LEU A 55 7.74 5.75 7.88
CA LEU A 55 7.74 4.30 8.00
C LEU A 55 8.77 3.70 7.02
N PRO A 56 9.89 3.16 7.49
CA PRO A 56 10.84 2.52 6.58
C PRO A 56 10.25 1.21 6.03
N LEU A 57 10.17 1.08 4.72
CA LEU A 57 9.78 -0.18 4.08
C LEU A 57 10.95 -1.16 4.02
N THR A 58 12.18 -0.66 4.03
CA THR A 58 13.40 -1.45 4.16
C THR A 58 14.31 -0.83 5.20
N GLN A 59 14.97 -1.66 6.00
CA GLN A 59 15.90 -1.22 7.02
C GLN A 59 16.95 -2.30 7.29
N ARG A 60 18.22 -1.89 7.45
CA ARG A 60 19.29 -2.83 7.78
C ARG A 60 18.97 -3.59 9.06
N ASN A 61 19.20 -4.89 9.05
CA ASN A 61 18.98 -5.84 10.15
C ASN A 61 17.49 -6.07 10.52
N GLU A 62 16.53 -5.39 9.88
CA GLU A 62 15.10 -5.57 10.13
C GLU A 62 14.36 -6.08 8.89
N ALA A 63 14.49 -5.40 7.73
CA ALA A 63 13.85 -5.81 6.50
C ALA A 63 14.74 -5.50 5.29
N GLN A 64 15.20 -6.55 4.61
CA GLN A 64 16.06 -6.44 3.43
C GLN A 64 15.27 -6.40 2.12
N ALA A 65 14.00 -6.76 2.17
CA ALA A 65 13.12 -6.81 1.01
C ALA A 65 11.75 -6.22 1.33
N VAL A 66 11.09 -5.72 0.29
CA VAL A 66 9.69 -5.30 0.34
C VAL A 66 8.93 -5.94 -0.81
N THR A 67 7.75 -6.45 -0.52
CA THR A 67 6.82 -6.97 -1.52
C THR A 67 5.51 -6.21 -1.46
N PHE A 68 5.03 -5.78 -2.60
CA PHE A 68 3.70 -5.21 -2.78
C PHE A 68 2.77 -6.29 -3.30
N ILE A 69 1.67 -6.51 -2.59
CA ILE A 69 0.62 -7.46 -3.01
C ILE A 69 -0.74 -6.79 -2.97
N THR A 70 -1.69 -7.36 -3.64
CA THR A 70 -3.11 -6.99 -3.53
C THR A 70 -3.89 -8.14 -2.93
N ALA A 71 -4.74 -7.85 -1.95
CA ALA A 71 -5.62 -8.86 -1.39
C ALA A 71 -6.90 -8.96 -2.22
N HIS A 72 -7.18 -10.15 -2.69
CA HIS A 72 -8.45 -10.47 -3.33
C HIS A 72 -8.85 -11.91 -3.02
N LYS A 73 -10.12 -12.22 -3.18
CA LYS A 73 -10.62 -13.59 -3.08
C LYS A 73 -10.82 -14.15 -4.48
N GLN A 74 -10.29 -15.36 -4.71
CA GLN A 74 -10.58 -16.15 -5.88
C GLN A 74 -11.28 -17.44 -5.42
N HIS A 75 -12.43 -17.76 -6.01
CA HIS A 75 -13.26 -18.91 -5.60
C HIS A 75 -13.57 -18.93 -4.07
N GLY A 76 -13.77 -17.75 -3.45
CA GLY A 76 -14.08 -17.62 -2.02
C GLY A 76 -12.90 -17.73 -1.07
N LYS A 77 -11.69 -17.97 -1.56
CA LYS A 77 -10.45 -18.05 -0.77
C LYS A 77 -9.54 -16.88 -1.08
N LEU A 78 -8.76 -16.46 -0.08
CA LEU A 78 -7.70 -15.47 -0.28
C LEU A 78 -6.65 -16.02 -1.24
N ASP A 79 -6.43 -15.29 -2.34
CA ASP A 79 -5.38 -15.60 -3.32
C ASP A 79 -4.12 -14.80 -2.99
N ILE A 80 -3.38 -15.32 -2.03
CA ILE A 80 -2.15 -14.72 -1.52
C ILE A 80 -1.07 -15.82 -1.45
N ASP A 81 0.13 -15.52 -1.90
CA ASP A 81 1.28 -16.37 -1.60
C ASP A 81 1.70 -16.16 -0.13
N TRP A 82 1.21 -17.05 0.72
CA TRP A 82 1.47 -17.01 2.15
C TRP A 82 2.94 -17.15 2.51
N ASN A 83 3.76 -17.80 1.68
CA ASN A 83 5.19 -17.94 1.94
C ASN A 83 5.87 -16.57 1.98
N LEU A 84 5.47 -15.65 1.11
CA LEU A 84 6.01 -14.27 1.14
C LEU A 84 5.72 -13.56 2.46
N MET A 85 4.57 -13.84 3.07
CA MET A 85 4.16 -13.21 4.33
C MET A 85 4.80 -13.84 5.57
N LEU A 86 5.27 -15.08 5.46
CA LEU A 86 5.90 -15.80 6.58
C LEU A 86 7.39 -15.52 6.71
N HIS A 87 8.05 -15.00 5.67
CA HIS A 87 9.46 -14.67 5.72
C HIS A 87 9.75 -13.64 6.82
N GLU A 88 10.86 -13.87 7.53
CA GLU A 88 11.46 -12.90 8.43
C GLU A 88 12.25 -11.85 7.62
N HIS A 89 12.54 -10.71 8.22
CA HIS A 89 13.30 -9.63 7.58
C HIS A 89 12.71 -9.14 6.23
N HIS A 90 11.40 -9.22 6.10
CA HIS A 90 10.66 -8.89 4.90
C HIS A 90 9.47 -8.00 5.23
N THR A 91 9.33 -6.91 4.50
CA THR A 91 8.14 -6.06 4.58
C THR A 91 7.15 -6.48 3.51
N VAL A 92 5.90 -6.67 3.90
CA VAL A 92 4.80 -6.89 2.96
C VAL A 92 3.81 -5.75 3.07
N VAL A 93 3.53 -5.11 1.95
CA VAL A 93 2.51 -4.06 1.84
C VAL A 93 1.34 -4.59 1.04
N ILE A 94 0.16 -4.63 1.67
CA ILE A 94 -1.05 -5.21 1.10
C ILE A 94 -1.98 -4.07 0.69
N TYR A 95 -2.25 -4.00 -0.60
CA TYR A 95 -3.22 -3.09 -1.20
C TYR A 95 -4.61 -3.72 -1.19
N MET A 96 -5.63 -2.88 -1.10
CA MET A 96 -7.05 -3.29 -1.19
C MET A 96 -7.45 -4.38 -0.17
N GLY A 97 -6.72 -4.47 0.96
CA GLY A 97 -6.88 -5.53 1.95
C GLY A 97 -7.83 -5.23 3.11
N LEU A 98 -8.33 -3.99 3.27
CA LEU A 98 -9.06 -3.59 4.47
C LEU A 98 -10.28 -4.48 4.77
N SER A 99 -11.09 -4.78 3.77
CA SER A 99 -12.27 -5.65 3.93
C SER A 99 -11.92 -7.13 4.19
N LEU A 100 -10.68 -7.51 4.01
CA LEU A 100 -10.17 -8.88 4.14
C LEU A 100 -9.17 -9.02 5.28
N VAL A 101 -8.95 -7.95 6.04
CA VAL A 101 -7.88 -7.92 7.05
C VAL A 101 -8.07 -8.97 8.15
N SER A 102 -9.30 -9.21 8.61
CA SER A 102 -9.58 -10.28 9.58
C SER A 102 -9.22 -11.66 9.03
N ASP A 103 -9.67 -11.98 7.81
CA ASP A 103 -9.32 -13.26 7.16
C ASP A 103 -7.79 -13.40 6.98
N ILE A 104 -7.08 -12.31 6.66
CA ILE A 104 -5.62 -12.30 6.49
C ILE A 104 -4.93 -12.57 7.83
N VAL A 105 -5.37 -11.92 8.90
CA VAL A 105 -4.80 -12.09 10.24
C VAL A 105 -5.02 -13.51 10.75
N ASP A 106 -6.24 -14.04 10.64
CA ASP A 106 -6.58 -15.40 11.06
C ASP A 106 -5.72 -16.44 10.34
N GLU A 107 -5.55 -16.29 9.03
CA GLU A 107 -4.73 -17.21 8.23
C GLU A 107 -3.24 -17.10 8.58
N LEU A 108 -2.72 -15.89 8.84
CA LEU A 108 -1.34 -15.69 9.27
C LEU A 108 -1.06 -16.38 10.63
N LEU A 109 -1.95 -16.18 11.60
CA LEU A 109 -1.85 -16.80 12.92
C LEU A 109 -1.96 -18.33 12.82
N HIS A 110 -2.90 -18.83 12.02
CA HIS A 110 -3.06 -20.26 11.77
C HIS A 110 -1.80 -20.90 11.17
N ARG A 111 -1.09 -20.18 10.31
CA ARG A 111 0.18 -20.60 9.69
C ARG A 111 1.40 -20.39 10.58
N GLY A 112 1.22 -19.96 11.81
CA GLY A 112 2.29 -19.82 12.79
C GLY A 112 3.04 -18.48 12.76
N LYS A 113 2.52 -17.45 12.08
CA LYS A 113 3.08 -16.10 12.24
C LYS A 113 2.89 -15.64 13.67
N SER A 114 3.92 -15.04 14.27
CA SER A 114 3.86 -14.59 15.66
C SER A 114 2.77 -13.53 15.85
N ALA A 115 1.92 -13.72 16.86
CA ALA A 115 0.92 -12.72 17.26
C ALA A 115 1.54 -11.36 17.64
N SER A 116 2.83 -11.34 18.02
CA SER A 116 3.57 -10.11 18.33
C SER A 116 4.15 -9.41 17.09
N THR A 117 3.97 -9.98 15.89
CA THR A 117 4.43 -9.35 14.64
C THR A 117 3.78 -7.97 14.51
N THR A 118 4.59 -6.96 14.20
CA THR A 118 4.08 -5.61 13.95
C THR A 118 3.21 -5.58 12.70
N PHE A 119 2.00 -5.05 12.84
CA PHE A 119 1.05 -4.83 11.77
C PHE A 119 0.58 -3.38 11.82
N THR A 120 0.69 -2.69 10.71
CA THR A 120 0.40 -1.26 10.60
C THR A 120 -0.69 -1.04 9.56
N LEU A 121 -1.71 -0.28 9.93
CA LEU A 121 -2.79 0.16 9.05
C LEU A 121 -2.60 1.65 8.76
N ILE A 122 -2.58 2.03 7.48
CA ILE A 122 -2.42 3.42 7.07
C ILE A 122 -3.59 3.81 6.19
N SER A 123 -4.48 4.62 6.75
CA SER A 123 -5.69 5.09 6.07
C SER A 123 -5.46 6.48 5.50
N LYS A 124 -5.96 6.71 4.27
CA LYS A 124 -5.99 8.00 3.59
C LYS A 124 -4.62 8.71 3.58
N ALA A 125 -3.53 7.94 3.43
CA ALA A 125 -2.17 8.49 3.41
C ALA A 125 -2.06 9.67 2.44
N THR A 126 -1.31 10.70 2.83
CA THR A 126 -1.12 11.98 2.12
C THR A 126 -2.34 12.90 2.05
N HIS A 127 -3.45 12.55 2.71
CA HIS A 127 -4.61 13.42 2.90
C HIS A 127 -4.57 14.13 4.25
N GLN A 128 -5.39 15.17 4.42
CA GLN A 128 -5.44 15.92 5.69
C GLN A 128 -5.96 15.10 6.88
N ASP A 129 -6.75 14.08 6.60
CA ASP A 129 -7.32 13.14 7.57
C ASP A 129 -6.61 11.78 7.57
N GLU A 130 -5.34 11.76 7.15
CA GLU A 130 -4.52 10.55 7.18
C GLU A 130 -4.33 10.02 8.61
N ARG A 131 -4.35 8.71 8.74
CA ARG A 131 -4.18 8.04 10.04
C ARG A 131 -3.28 6.84 9.90
N MET A 132 -2.40 6.64 10.88
CA MET A 132 -1.59 5.43 11.01
C MET A 132 -1.84 4.78 12.37
N ILE A 133 -2.11 3.49 12.37
CA ILE A 133 -2.28 2.68 13.56
C ILE A 133 -1.33 1.49 13.45
N SER A 134 -0.50 1.31 14.46
CA SER A 134 0.42 0.18 14.52
C SER A 134 0.19 -0.60 15.81
N CYS A 135 0.00 -1.90 15.68
CA CYS A 135 -0.26 -2.80 16.80
C CYS A 135 0.36 -4.18 16.53
N ALA A 136 0.21 -5.09 17.46
CA ALA A 136 0.55 -6.48 17.24
C ALA A 136 -0.51 -7.16 16.36
N LEU A 137 -0.10 -8.13 15.55
CA LEU A 137 -0.97 -8.91 14.66
C LEU A 137 -2.17 -9.51 15.42
N GLY A 138 -1.94 -9.99 16.66
CA GLY A 138 -2.98 -10.57 17.48
C GLY A 138 -4.03 -9.58 17.99
N ASP A 139 -3.74 -8.27 17.95
CA ASP A 139 -4.62 -7.22 18.47
C ASP A 139 -5.50 -6.57 17.39
N ILE A 140 -5.28 -6.93 16.12
CA ILE A 140 -5.91 -6.28 14.97
C ILE A 140 -7.44 -6.27 15.07
N SER A 141 -8.05 -7.38 15.45
CA SER A 141 -9.52 -7.48 15.53
C SER A 141 -10.08 -6.46 16.52
N SER A 142 -9.49 -6.33 17.71
CA SER A 142 -9.88 -5.33 18.70
C SER A 142 -9.66 -3.90 18.22
N VAL A 143 -8.57 -3.66 17.50
CA VAL A 143 -8.26 -2.35 16.93
C VAL A 143 -9.31 -1.95 15.89
N LEU A 144 -9.72 -2.85 15.01
CA LEU A 144 -10.71 -2.56 13.96
C LEU A 144 -12.11 -2.28 14.51
N GLU A 145 -12.49 -2.92 15.62
CA GLU A 145 -13.77 -2.65 16.29
C GLU A 145 -13.86 -1.20 16.80
N VAL A 146 -12.72 -0.66 17.28
CA VAL A 146 -12.65 0.69 17.86
C VAL A 146 -12.44 1.75 16.80
N GLU A 147 -11.50 1.53 15.90
CA GLU A 147 -10.93 2.59 15.05
C GLU A 147 -11.73 2.89 13.78
N LYS A 148 -12.61 2.01 13.35
CA LYS A 148 -13.53 2.17 12.21
C LYS A 148 -12.85 2.80 10.97
N LEU A 149 -11.75 2.17 10.55
CA LEU A 149 -10.98 2.65 9.39
C LEU A 149 -11.79 2.53 8.09
N GLU A 150 -11.58 3.51 7.22
CA GLU A 150 -12.21 3.57 5.91
C GLU A 150 -11.19 3.37 4.78
N SER A 151 -11.66 2.92 3.62
CA SER A 151 -10.84 2.91 2.42
C SER A 151 -10.59 4.33 1.89
N PRO A 152 -9.43 4.62 1.28
CA PRO A 152 -8.34 3.69 1.03
C PRO A 152 -7.46 3.46 2.26
N THR A 153 -7.12 2.21 2.53
CA THR A 153 -6.23 1.83 3.62
C THR A 153 -5.21 0.80 3.14
N LEU A 154 -3.94 1.03 3.43
CA LEU A 154 -2.85 0.08 3.24
C LEU A 154 -2.64 -0.72 4.52
N LEU A 155 -2.28 -1.99 4.36
CA LEU A 155 -1.86 -2.85 5.46
C LEU A 155 -0.36 -3.13 5.28
N VAL A 156 0.43 -2.93 6.34
CA VAL A 156 1.88 -3.11 6.28
C VAL A 156 2.30 -4.05 7.40
N MET A 157 2.94 -5.15 7.04
CA MET A 157 3.60 -6.06 7.95
C MET A 157 5.11 -5.94 7.76
N GLY A 158 5.82 -5.52 8.80
CA GLY A 158 7.26 -5.25 8.67
C GLY A 158 7.83 -4.46 9.84
N PRO A 159 8.87 -3.64 9.61
CA PRO A 159 9.50 -2.85 10.65
C PRO A 159 8.49 -1.95 11.38
N LYS A 160 8.76 -1.71 12.65
CA LYS A 160 7.97 -0.77 13.44
C LYS A 160 8.11 0.66 12.89
N PRO A 161 7.00 1.41 12.79
CA PRO A 161 7.08 2.83 12.52
C PRO A 161 8.00 3.48 13.57
N ARG A 162 8.86 4.36 13.15
CA ARG A 162 9.58 5.21 14.09
C ARG A 162 8.62 6.26 14.59
N ALA A 163 8.74 6.69 15.84
CA ALA A 163 7.92 7.74 16.38
C ALA A 163 7.98 8.94 15.43
N VAL A 164 6.91 9.19 14.72
CA VAL A 164 6.78 10.41 13.94
C VAL A 164 6.55 11.50 14.98
N PHE A 165 7.51 12.39 15.14
CA PHE A 165 7.18 13.69 15.69
C PHE A 165 6.21 14.30 14.68
N LEU A 166 4.92 14.24 14.99
CA LEU A 166 3.92 15.08 14.32
C LEU A 166 4.28 16.52 14.70
N THR A 167 5.26 17.09 14.01
CA THR A 167 5.35 18.54 13.92
C THR A 167 4.11 18.95 13.14
N SER A 168 3.10 19.35 13.88
CA SER A 168 2.01 20.12 13.35
C SER A 168 2.60 21.16 12.39
N SER A 169 2.22 21.02 11.10
CA SER A 169 2.52 21.98 10.04
C SER A 169 3.99 22.40 9.89
N LEU A 170 4.78 21.61 9.19
CA LEU A 170 5.83 22.16 8.36
C LEU A 170 5.13 23.03 7.29
N GLN A 171 4.99 24.31 7.59
CA GLN A 171 4.76 25.30 6.56
C GLN A 171 6.02 25.30 5.69
N LEU A 172 5.91 24.76 4.48
CA LEU A 172 6.96 24.78 3.46
C LEU A 172 7.42 26.21 3.09
N SER A 173 6.82 27.24 3.68
CA SER A 173 7.20 28.65 3.50
C SER A 173 8.56 29.02 4.09
N ASP A 174 9.07 28.29 5.09
CA ASP A 174 10.28 28.70 5.81
C ASP A 174 11.56 28.00 5.32
N ALA A 175 11.45 27.07 4.38
CA ALA A 175 12.59 26.32 3.84
C ALA A 175 13.15 26.88 2.51
N LEU A 176 12.57 27.96 1.99
CA LEU A 176 12.96 28.57 0.70
C LEU A 176 13.45 30.03 0.83
N ASN A 177 13.80 30.48 2.04
CA ASN A 177 14.50 31.78 2.25
C ASN A 177 15.93 31.57 2.68
#